data_e5f04258db38b917a86308c3b73c1616
#
_entry.id   e5f04258db38b917a86308c3b73c1616
#
_cell.length_a   1.000
_cell.length_b   1.000
_cell.length_c   1.000
_cell.angle_alpha   90.00
_cell.angle_beta   90.00
_cell.angle_gamma   90.00
#
_symmetry.space_group_name_H-M   'P 1'
#
loop_
_entity.id
_entity.type
_entity.pdbx_description
1 polymer ?
#
loop_
_entity_poly.entity_id
_entity_poly.type
_entity_poly.pdbx_seq_one_letter_code
_entity_poly.pdbx_strand_id
1 'polypeptide(L)'
;MVVPRYKVVTHTADSAIIAYGVTLPELFENAAFGMFDLVFDFAELGGGEELEEVVEGADSDNPELLVAWLNQLLFLAETQRLAFYRFRIVHLEPGKLEGTAAGVSSNGLELRSTPIKAVTYHDLAIVEDADGFSVRIIFDV
;
A
#
# COMPACT_ATOMS: atom_id res chain seq x y z
N MET A 1 -0.92 -24.08 2.01
CA MET A 1 0.15 -23.07 2.00
C MET A 1 -0.44 -21.70 2.15
N VAL A 2 0.05 -20.93 3.08
CA VAL A 2 -0.44 -19.56 3.30
C VAL A 2 0.31 -18.62 2.37
N VAL A 3 -0.45 -17.88 1.54
CA VAL A 3 0.14 -16.86 0.67
C VAL A 3 0.43 -15.62 1.54
N PRO A 4 1.64 -15.06 1.50
CA PRO A 4 1.94 -13.86 2.27
C PRO A 4 1.15 -12.66 1.76
N ARG A 5 1.02 -11.63 2.59
CA ARG A 5 0.38 -10.37 2.16
C ARG A 5 1.20 -9.71 1.06
N TYR A 6 2.52 -9.73 1.19
CA TYR A 6 3.45 -9.21 0.20
C TYR A 6 4.81 -9.85 0.37
N LYS A 7 5.69 -9.65 -0.61
CA LYS A 7 7.11 -9.98 -0.47
C LYS A 7 7.95 -8.90 -1.15
N VAL A 8 9.17 -8.70 -0.63
CA VAL A 8 10.12 -7.74 -1.19
C VAL A 8 10.81 -8.36 -2.41
N VAL A 9 10.96 -7.58 -3.47
CA VAL A 9 11.74 -7.97 -4.65
C VAL A 9 13.18 -7.54 -4.43
N THR A 10 14.12 -8.48 -4.36
CA THR A 10 15.49 -8.22 -3.92
C THR A 10 16.54 -8.20 -5.04
N HIS A 11 16.17 -8.51 -6.28
CA HIS A 11 17.11 -8.66 -7.38
C HIS A 11 17.06 -7.53 -8.40
N THR A 12 16.56 -6.37 -8.01
CA THR A 12 16.48 -5.20 -8.87
C THR A 12 17.17 -4.00 -8.21
N ALA A 13 17.53 -3.00 -9.01
CA ALA A 13 18.07 -1.75 -8.51
C ALA A 13 16.97 -0.87 -7.88
N ASP A 14 15.71 -1.16 -8.20
CA ASP A 14 14.56 -0.39 -7.73
C ASP A 14 14.03 -0.98 -6.42
N SER A 15 13.36 -0.14 -5.64
CA SER A 15 12.57 -0.60 -4.50
C SER A 15 11.25 -1.15 -5.03
N ALA A 16 10.94 -2.41 -4.74
CA ALA A 16 9.75 -3.06 -5.28
C ALA A 16 9.22 -4.14 -4.34
N ILE A 17 7.90 -4.36 -4.43
CA ILE A 17 7.24 -5.48 -3.73
C ILE A 17 6.33 -6.22 -4.71
N ILE A 18 5.96 -7.45 -4.35
CA ILE A 18 4.82 -8.14 -4.95
C ILE A 18 3.78 -8.28 -3.85
N ALA A 19 2.58 -7.76 -4.10
CA ALA A 19 1.46 -7.90 -3.18
C ALA A 19 0.50 -8.99 -3.67
N TYR A 20 -0.20 -9.61 -2.74
CA TYR A 20 -1.13 -10.72 -3.01
C TYR A 20 -2.48 -10.45 -2.35
N GLY A 21 -3.53 -11.00 -2.93
CA GLY A 21 -4.85 -10.97 -2.33
C GLY A 21 -5.75 -12.02 -2.95
N VAL A 22 -6.64 -12.61 -2.17
CA VAL A 22 -7.64 -13.56 -2.69
C VAL A 22 -8.69 -12.81 -3.51
N THR A 23 -8.97 -11.56 -3.11
CA THR A 23 -9.90 -10.67 -3.80
C THR A 23 -9.17 -9.38 -4.19
N LEU A 24 -9.75 -8.60 -5.10
CA LEU A 24 -9.19 -7.29 -5.45
C LEU A 24 -9.11 -6.33 -4.26
N PRO A 25 -10.16 -6.19 -3.42
CA PRO A 25 -10.04 -5.35 -2.22
C PRO A 25 -8.89 -5.79 -1.31
N GLU A 26 -8.72 -7.07 -1.09
CA GLU A 26 -7.61 -7.59 -0.29
C GLU A 26 -6.25 -7.28 -0.93
N LEU A 27 -6.15 -7.39 -2.26
CA LEU A 27 -4.92 -7.02 -2.97
C LEU A 27 -4.56 -5.55 -2.70
N PHE A 28 -5.53 -4.64 -2.78
CA PHE A 28 -5.33 -3.21 -2.55
C PHE A 28 -4.91 -2.94 -1.10
N GLU A 29 -5.55 -3.62 -0.15
CA GLU A 29 -5.19 -3.52 1.27
C GLU A 29 -3.77 -4.02 1.52
N ASN A 30 -3.41 -5.17 0.96
CA ASN A 30 -2.10 -5.77 1.14
C ASN A 30 -0.98 -4.99 0.43
N ALA A 31 -1.28 -4.38 -0.72
CA ALA A 31 -0.34 -3.50 -1.40
C ALA A 31 0.01 -2.29 -0.54
N ALA A 32 -0.99 -1.66 0.06
CA ALA A 32 -0.80 -0.54 0.97
C ALA A 32 -0.01 -0.97 2.22
N PHE A 33 -0.37 -2.09 2.79
CA PHE A 33 0.35 -2.65 3.93
C PHE A 33 1.83 -2.87 3.61
N GLY A 34 2.12 -3.51 2.48
CA GLY A 34 3.50 -3.79 2.07
C GLY A 34 4.31 -2.53 1.83
N MET A 35 3.69 -1.52 1.23
CA MET A 35 4.34 -0.24 0.98
C MET A 35 4.82 0.44 2.26
N PHE A 36 3.97 0.50 3.29
CA PHE A 36 4.34 1.12 4.57
C PHE A 36 5.23 0.21 5.41
N ASP A 37 4.99 -1.10 5.41
CA ASP A 37 5.81 -2.06 6.16
C ASP A 37 7.24 -2.16 5.63
N LEU A 38 7.41 -1.93 4.34
CA LEU A 38 8.74 -1.86 3.72
C LEU A 38 9.58 -0.72 4.32
N VAL A 39 8.96 0.40 4.64
CA VAL A 39 9.63 1.63 5.06
C VAL A 39 9.73 1.77 6.56
N PHE A 40 8.65 1.48 7.30
CA PHE A 40 8.57 1.72 8.73
C PHE A 40 8.70 0.44 9.54
N ASP A 41 9.40 0.54 10.67
CA ASP A 41 9.41 -0.53 11.65
C ASP A 41 8.30 -0.28 12.68
N PHE A 42 7.25 -1.10 12.61
CA PHE A 42 6.10 -1.01 13.52
C PHE A 42 6.23 -1.91 14.75
N ALA A 43 7.37 -2.58 14.96
CA ALA A 43 7.54 -3.53 16.06
C ALA A 43 7.37 -2.88 17.44
N GLU A 44 7.69 -1.60 17.55
CA GLU A 44 7.57 -0.85 18.80
C GLU A 44 6.49 0.23 18.69
N LEU A 45 5.29 -0.16 18.27
CA LEU A 45 4.16 0.75 18.35
C LEU A 45 3.87 1.03 19.82
N GLY A 46 4.40 2.15 20.32
CA GLY A 46 4.02 2.68 21.62
C GLY A 46 2.55 3.10 21.59
N GLY A 47 1.95 3.35 22.75
CA GLY A 47 0.55 3.70 22.88
C GLY A 47 0.16 5.06 22.30
N GLY A 48 0.65 5.41 21.12
CA GLY A 48 0.28 6.63 20.44
C GLY A 48 -1.16 6.60 19.94
N GLU A 49 -1.75 7.77 19.75
CA GLU A 49 -3.10 7.91 19.24
C GLU A 49 -3.17 7.39 17.81
N GLU A 50 -4.12 6.47 17.55
CA GLU A 50 -4.40 6.01 16.21
C GLU A 50 -5.33 6.98 15.49
N LEU A 51 -4.94 7.42 14.32
CA LEU A 51 -5.73 8.31 13.48
C LEU A 51 -6.19 7.57 12.23
N GLU A 52 -7.45 7.78 11.86
CA GLU A 52 -8.05 7.16 10.67
C GLU A 52 -8.33 8.22 9.62
N GLU A 53 -7.98 7.90 8.37
CA GLU A 53 -8.23 8.75 7.21
C GLU A 53 -9.12 8.02 6.21
N VAL A 54 -10.02 8.76 5.58
CA VAL A 54 -10.84 8.25 4.48
C VAL A 54 -10.17 8.62 3.17
N VAL A 55 -10.06 7.66 2.27
CA VAL A 55 -9.39 7.83 0.97
C VAL A 55 -10.35 7.46 -0.13
N GLU A 56 -10.50 8.35 -1.11
CA GLU A 56 -11.31 8.11 -2.29
C GLU A 56 -10.41 8.19 -3.52
N GLY A 57 -10.68 7.32 -4.51
CA GLY A 57 -9.99 7.31 -5.78
C GLY A 57 -10.95 7.14 -6.92
N ALA A 58 -10.61 7.75 -8.06
CA ALA A 58 -11.34 7.60 -9.30
C ALA A 58 -10.33 7.51 -10.44
N ASP A 59 -10.46 6.47 -11.25
CA ASP A 59 -9.59 6.31 -12.42
C ASP A 59 -10.21 5.29 -13.39
N SER A 60 -9.57 5.11 -14.56
CA SER A 60 -10.18 4.37 -15.66
C SER A 60 -10.17 2.85 -15.47
N ASP A 61 -9.16 2.28 -14.80
CA ASP A 61 -9.05 0.83 -14.62
C ASP A 61 -8.46 0.47 -13.26
N ASN A 62 -8.43 -0.83 -12.94
CA ASN A 62 -7.97 -1.30 -11.64
C ASN A 62 -6.48 -1.05 -11.38
N PRO A 63 -5.55 -1.24 -12.33
CA PRO A 63 -4.16 -0.84 -12.10
C PRO A 63 -4.00 0.64 -11.80
N GLU A 64 -4.72 1.51 -12.51
CA GLU A 64 -4.68 2.94 -12.28
C GLU A 64 -5.32 3.32 -10.94
N LEU A 65 -6.42 2.65 -10.55
CA LEU A 65 -7.02 2.84 -9.23
C LEU A 65 -6.06 2.44 -8.10
N LEU A 66 -5.32 1.36 -8.29
CA LEU A 66 -4.34 0.93 -7.31
C LEU A 66 -3.25 2.00 -7.12
N VAL A 67 -2.72 2.53 -8.21
CA VAL A 67 -1.72 3.59 -8.15
C VAL A 67 -2.29 4.84 -7.48
N ALA A 68 -3.52 5.22 -7.82
CA ALA A 68 -4.18 6.38 -7.20
C ALA A 68 -4.36 6.18 -5.69
N TRP A 69 -4.80 4.99 -5.28
CA TRP A 69 -4.95 4.60 -3.86
C TRP A 69 -3.62 4.75 -3.11
N LEU A 70 -2.57 4.15 -3.63
CA LEU A 70 -1.27 4.15 -2.98
C LEU A 70 -0.64 5.55 -2.92
N ASN A 71 -0.74 6.32 -4.01
CA ASN A 71 -0.20 7.68 -4.03
C ASN A 71 -0.97 8.63 -3.12
N GLN A 72 -2.29 8.46 -3.00
CA GLN A 72 -3.08 9.25 -2.06
C GLN A 72 -2.67 8.95 -0.62
N LEU A 73 -2.41 7.68 -0.30
CA LEU A 73 -1.92 7.30 1.03
C LEU A 73 -0.55 7.91 1.32
N LEU A 74 0.35 7.91 0.34
CA LEU A 74 1.66 8.54 0.50
C LEU A 74 1.53 10.05 0.75
N PHE A 75 0.63 10.71 0.02
CA PHE A 75 0.38 12.13 0.20
C PHE A 75 -0.12 12.45 1.62
N LEU A 76 -1.09 11.69 2.10
CA LEU A 76 -1.62 11.86 3.46
C LEU A 76 -0.56 11.55 4.52
N ALA A 77 0.23 10.51 4.32
CA ALA A 77 1.31 10.14 5.24
C ALA A 77 2.33 11.26 5.35
N GLU A 78 2.72 11.85 4.23
CA GLU A 78 3.70 12.94 4.22
C GLU A 78 3.14 14.23 4.82
N THR A 79 1.95 14.65 4.40
CA THR A 79 1.36 15.92 4.83
C THR A 79 0.93 15.93 6.29
N GLN A 80 0.45 14.80 6.79
CA GLN A 80 -0.02 14.65 8.16
C GLN A 80 0.97 13.95 9.08
N ARG A 81 2.12 13.53 8.56
CA ARG A 81 3.17 12.84 9.29
C ARG A 81 2.64 11.58 9.98
N LEU A 82 1.98 10.74 9.20
CA LEU A 82 1.41 9.48 9.66
C LEU A 82 2.12 8.30 9.01
N ALA A 83 2.23 7.21 9.77
CA ALA A 83 2.62 5.90 9.25
C ALA A 83 1.39 5.01 9.35
N PHE A 84 0.83 4.64 8.22
CA PHE A 84 -0.35 3.80 8.18
C PHE A 84 0.03 2.32 8.27
N TYR A 85 -0.77 1.54 9.01
CA TYR A 85 -0.53 0.12 9.15
C TYR A 85 -1.80 -0.73 9.06
N ARG A 86 -2.98 -0.12 9.02
CA ARG A 86 -4.24 -0.85 8.89
C ARG A 86 -5.08 -0.21 7.80
N PHE A 87 -5.53 -1.03 6.85
CA PHE A 87 -6.20 -0.58 5.65
C PHE A 87 -7.48 -1.37 5.43
N ARG A 88 -8.52 -0.70 4.98
CA ARG A 88 -9.78 -1.33 4.63
C ARG A 88 -10.34 -0.70 3.37
N ILE A 89 -10.60 -1.54 2.37
CA ILE A 89 -11.32 -1.12 1.17
C ILE A 89 -12.81 -1.30 1.46
N VAL A 90 -13.55 -0.21 1.50
CA VAL A 90 -14.98 -0.20 1.81
C VAL A 90 -15.80 -0.44 0.55
N HIS A 91 -15.36 0.13 -0.57
CA HIS A 91 -16.04 0.02 -1.84
C HIS A 91 -15.02 0.02 -2.97
N LEU A 92 -15.16 -0.93 -3.90
CA LEU A 92 -14.33 -0.99 -5.09
C LEU A 92 -15.17 -1.45 -6.25
N GLU A 93 -15.31 -0.60 -7.26
CA GLU A 93 -15.99 -0.91 -8.51
C GLU A 93 -15.17 -0.32 -9.67
N PRO A 94 -15.48 -0.69 -10.93
CA PRO A 94 -14.76 -0.10 -12.05
C PRO A 94 -14.79 1.43 -12.00
N GLY A 95 -13.61 2.04 -11.94
CA GLY A 95 -13.48 3.48 -11.94
C GLY A 95 -13.61 4.18 -10.60
N LYS A 96 -13.93 3.47 -9.51
CA LYS A 96 -14.14 4.11 -8.21
C LYS A 96 -13.68 3.26 -7.04
N LEU A 97 -13.04 3.93 -6.09
CA LEU A 97 -12.57 3.30 -4.86
C LEU A 97 -12.88 4.19 -3.65
N GLU A 98 -13.30 3.55 -2.56
CA GLU A 98 -13.37 4.17 -1.25
C GLU A 98 -12.74 3.24 -0.22
N GLY A 99 -11.87 3.77 0.62
CA GLY A 99 -11.21 2.99 1.66
C GLY A 99 -10.84 3.85 2.85
N THR A 100 -10.37 3.17 3.90
CA THR A 100 -9.85 3.83 5.09
C THR A 100 -8.46 3.33 5.40
N ALA A 101 -7.67 4.18 6.03
CA ALA A 101 -6.33 3.83 6.51
C ALA A 101 -6.18 4.35 7.92
N ALA A 102 -5.63 3.53 8.80
CA ALA A 102 -5.39 3.91 10.18
C ALA A 102 -3.90 3.81 10.47
N GLY A 103 -3.38 4.77 11.21
CA GLY A 103 -1.97 4.85 11.53
C GLY A 103 -1.68 5.68 12.75
N VAL A 104 -0.42 5.82 13.00
CA VAL A 104 0.10 6.60 14.14
C VAL A 104 1.07 7.65 13.61
N SER A 105 1.47 8.59 14.47
CA SER A 105 2.51 9.56 14.09
C SER A 105 3.76 8.84 13.60
N SER A 106 4.30 9.28 12.49
CA SER A 106 5.57 8.75 11.97
C SER A 106 6.78 9.31 12.73
N ASN A 107 6.58 10.33 13.55
CA ASN A 107 7.66 10.89 14.36
C ASN A 107 8.11 9.85 15.39
N GLY A 108 9.40 9.55 15.39
CA GLY A 108 9.97 8.59 16.33
C GLY A 108 9.91 7.12 15.89
N LEU A 109 9.26 6.81 14.77
CA LEU A 109 9.33 5.46 14.21
C LEU A 109 10.64 5.28 13.45
N GLU A 110 11.25 4.11 13.63
CA GLU A 110 12.44 3.75 12.88
C GLU A 110 12.11 3.44 11.44
N LEU A 111 13.01 3.80 10.54
CA LEU A 111 12.89 3.49 9.12
C LEU A 111 13.71 2.25 8.79
N ARG A 112 13.10 1.31 8.06
CA ARG A 112 13.79 0.13 7.50
C ARG A 112 14.46 0.44 6.19
N SER A 113 13.93 1.41 5.46
CA SER A 113 14.43 1.78 4.14
C SER A 113 14.13 3.24 3.84
N THR A 114 14.63 3.71 2.69
CA THR A 114 14.39 5.06 2.22
C THR A 114 12.89 5.32 2.04
N PRO A 115 12.37 6.47 2.49
CA PRO A 115 10.97 6.81 2.27
C PRO A 115 10.58 6.80 0.79
N ILE A 116 9.37 6.34 0.51
CA ILE A 116 8.83 6.25 -0.84
C ILE A 116 8.23 7.59 -1.23
N LYS A 117 8.62 8.11 -2.40
CA LYS A 117 8.07 9.37 -2.93
C LYS A 117 6.79 9.15 -3.73
N ALA A 118 6.74 8.08 -4.52
CA ALA A 118 5.63 7.83 -5.41
C ALA A 118 5.59 6.37 -5.87
N VAL A 119 4.42 5.95 -6.30
CA VAL A 119 4.19 4.70 -7.00
C VAL A 119 4.06 5.01 -8.48
N THR A 120 4.72 4.23 -9.34
CA THR A 120 4.70 4.44 -10.78
C THR A 120 3.83 3.41 -11.48
N TYR A 121 3.32 3.78 -12.67
CA TYR A 121 2.56 2.87 -13.52
C TYR A 121 3.44 1.89 -14.29
N HIS A 122 4.74 2.14 -14.33
CA HIS A 122 5.64 1.40 -15.22
C HIS A 122 5.54 -0.11 -14.97
N ASP A 123 5.16 -0.84 -16.02
CA ASP A 123 4.97 -2.30 -15.99
C ASP A 123 4.01 -2.82 -14.92
N LEU A 124 3.13 -1.96 -14.42
CA LEU A 124 2.18 -2.38 -13.40
C LEU A 124 1.01 -3.12 -14.05
N ALA A 125 0.85 -4.38 -13.70
CA ALA A 125 -0.24 -5.22 -14.16
C ALA A 125 -0.74 -6.09 -13.01
N ILE A 126 -2.05 -6.14 -12.84
CA ILE A 126 -2.69 -7.03 -11.88
C ILE A 126 -2.90 -8.37 -12.57
N VAL A 127 -2.34 -9.43 -11.97
CA VAL A 127 -2.43 -10.78 -12.51
C VAL A 127 -3.41 -11.59 -11.67
N GLU A 128 -4.32 -12.27 -12.33
CA GLU A 128 -5.25 -13.20 -11.68
C GLU A 128 -4.88 -14.63 -12.04
N ASP A 129 -4.83 -15.50 -11.03
CA ASP A 129 -4.60 -16.93 -11.21
C ASP A 129 -5.57 -17.73 -10.32
N ALA A 130 -5.35 -19.04 -10.21
CA ALA A 130 -6.21 -19.90 -9.43
C ALA A 130 -6.22 -19.57 -7.93
N ASP A 131 -5.18 -18.94 -7.42
CA ASP A 131 -5.02 -18.61 -6.00
C ASP A 131 -5.47 -17.19 -5.65
N GLY A 132 -5.80 -16.38 -6.65
CA GLY A 132 -6.25 -15.01 -6.45
C GLY A 132 -5.50 -14.02 -7.32
N PHE A 133 -5.16 -12.87 -6.74
CA PHE A 133 -4.54 -11.76 -7.47
C PHE A 133 -3.14 -11.47 -6.94
N SER A 134 -2.29 -10.98 -7.83
CA SER A 134 -0.97 -10.46 -7.45
C SER A 134 -0.63 -9.24 -8.31
N VAL A 135 0.26 -8.41 -7.79
CA VAL A 135 0.75 -7.23 -8.50
C VAL A 135 2.17 -6.91 -8.05
N ARG A 136 3.04 -6.63 -9.03
CA ARG A 136 4.38 -6.11 -8.76
C ARG A 136 4.33 -4.60 -8.79
N ILE A 137 4.80 -3.97 -7.73
CA ILE A 137 4.77 -2.52 -7.57
C ILE A 137 6.19 -2.01 -7.42
N ILE A 138 6.56 -1.05 -8.27
CA ILE A 138 7.86 -0.38 -8.24
C ILE A 138 7.68 0.98 -7.61
N PHE A 139 8.53 1.30 -6.65
CA PHE A 139 8.48 2.56 -5.91
C PHE A 139 9.61 3.49 -6.35
N ASP A 140 9.28 4.77 -6.49
CA ASP A 140 10.24 5.85 -6.63
C ASP A 140 10.65 6.32 -5.23
N VAL A 141 11.94 6.29 -4.95
CA VAL A 141 12.49 6.65 -3.64
C VAL A 141 13.45 7.84 -3.69
#